data_a97c05fce8054b762e27136d5de1b606
#
_entry.id   a97c05fce8054b762e27136d5de1b606
#
_cell.length_a   1.000
_cell.length_b   1.000
_cell.length_c   1.000
_cell.angle_alpha   90.00
_cell.angle_beta   90.00
_cell.angle_gamma   90.00
#
_symmetry.space_group_name_H-M   'P 1'
#
loop_
_entity.id
_entity.type
_entity.pdbx_description
1 polymer ?
#
loop_
_entity_poly.entity_id
_entity_poly.type
_entity_poly.pdbx_seq_one_letter_code
_entity_poly.pdbx_strand_id
1 'polypeptide(L)'
;MTVKVRSIVAIARNGVIGKGNALPWPRFNCDMQFFRNTTMGSPIIMGANTWKSLGKPLPGRLNIVVTRSLNLPTDESLRVFNAYPEALAFAKSVSQSGYVYVIGGKQLYETADTYGVDEYLVSKINQDYEGDTYYTPPLEGYLLSTQLTEAEHGVEVCIAHYKKARSVRHG
;
A
#
# COMPACT_ATOMS: atom_id res chain seq x y z
N MET A 1 -10.68 -13.79 14.61
CA MET A 1 -10.11 -13.69 13.25
C MET A 1 -8.81 -12.90 13.31
N THR A 2 -7.75 -13.45 12.79
CA THR A 2 -6.46 -12.75 12.70
C THR A 2 -6.49 -11.81 11.50
N VAL A 3 -6.29 -10.51 11.75
CA VAL A 3 -6.23 -9.51 10.69
C VAL A 3 -4.81 -9.40 10.16
N LYS A 4 -4.65 -9.53 8.87
CA LYS A 4 -3.35 -9.44 8.19
C LYS A 4 -3.09 -8.04 7.65
N VAL A 5 -1.83 -7.62 7.73
CA VAL A 5 -1.36 -6.35 7.17
C VAL A 5 -0.80 -6.63 5.78
N ARG A 6 -1.37 -5.95 4.80
CA ARG A 6 -0.90 -5.97 3.41
C ARG A 6 -0.35 -4.61 3.03
N SER A 7 0.85 -4.59 2.47
CA SER A 7 1.42 -3.38 1.86
C SER A 7 1.19 -3.46 0.36
N ILE A 8 0.61 -2.43 -0.21
CA ILE A 8 0.30 -2.36 -1.64
C ILE A 8 1.03 -1.18 -2.27
N VAL A 9 1.84 -1.45 -3.30
CA VAL A 9 2.72 -0.44 -3.89
C VAL A 9 2.95 -0.71 -5.36
N ALA A 10 3.02 0.35 -6.18
CA ALA A 10 3.45 0.28 -7.56
C ALA A 10 4.87 0.86 -7.66
N ILE A 11 5.76 0.15 -8.35
CA ILE A 11 7.19 0.49 -8.42
C ILE A 11 7.67 0.40 -9.86
N ALA A 12 8.35 1.45 -10.34
CA ALA A 12 9.04 1.43 -11.62
C ALA A 12 10.26 0.50 -11.58
N ARG A 13 10.72 0.10 -12.75
CA ARG A 13 11.90 -0.76 -12.89
C ARG A 13 13.14 -0.21 -12.18
N ASN A 14 13.31 1.11 -12.16
CA ASN A 14 14.42 1.80 -11.49
C ASN A 14 14.16 2.10 -10.00
N GLY A 15 13.08 1.60 -9.41
CA GLY A 15 12.77 1.77 -7.99
C GLY A 15 11.99 3.03 -7.64
N VAL A 16 11.62 3.84 -8.60
CA VAL A 16 10.86 5.07 -8.37
C VAL A 16 9.41 4.74 -8.02
N ILE A 17 8.87 5.39 -6.99
CA ILE A 17 7.46 5.27 -6.59
C ILE A 17 6.73 6.61 -6.59
N GLY A 18 7.43 7.73 -6.71
CA GLY A 18 6.80 9.05 -6.65
C GLY A 18 7.63 10.12 -7.33
N LYS A 19 6.93 11.15 -7.81
CA LYS A 19 7.51 12.38 -8.35
C LYS A 19 6.68 13.56 -7.88
N GLY A 20 7.27 14.41 -7.03
CA GLY A 20 6.49 15.38 -6.28
C GLY A 20 5.50 14.64 -5.39
N ASN A 21 4.24 15.02 -5.41
CA ASN A 21 3.19 14.31 -4.68
C ASN A 21 2.30 13.46 -5.61
N ALA A 22 2.84 13.06 -6.77
CA ALA A 22 2.10 12.33 -7.79
C ALA A 22 2.83 11.04 -8.21
N LEU A 23 2.14 10.20 -8.95
CA LEU A 23 2.74 9.04 -9.59
C LEU A 23 3.59 9.49 -10.78
N PRO A 24 4.80 8.88 -10.99
CA PRO A 24 5.70 9.28 -12.07
C PRO A 24 5.23 8.87 -13.47
N TRP A 25 4.34 7.90 -13.56
CA TRP A 25 3.91 7.28 -14.81
C TRP A 25 2.49 7.69 -15.19
N PRO A 26 2.11 7.52 -16.46
CA PRO A 26 0.73 7.70 -16.86
C PRO A 26 -0.16 6.64 -16.21
N ARG A 27 -1.46 6.91 -16.17
CA ARG A 27 -2.42 6.03 -15.54
C ARG A 27 -2.45 4.66 -16.20
N PHE A 28 -2.17 3.60 -15.44
CA PHE A 28 -2.36 2.22 -15.86
C PHE A 28 -3.67 1.69 -15.29
N ASN A 29 -4.63 1.38 -16.15
CA ASN A 29 -5.96 0.93 -15.72
C ASN A 29 -5.90 -0.40 -14.98
N CYS A 30 -5.06 -1.33 -15.40
CA CYS A 30 -4.92 -2.62 -14.74
C CYS A 30 -4.48 -2.48 -13.28
N ASP A 31 -3.52 -1.60 -13.02
CA ASP A 31 -3.04 -1.33 -11.67
C ASP A 31 -4.10 -0.63 -10.83
N MET A 32 -4.78 0.36 -11.39
CA MET A 32 -5.81 1.10 -10.67
C MET A 32 -7.02 0.25 -10.34
N GLN A 33 -7.45 -0.62 -11.25
CA GLN A 33 -8.53 -1.56 -11.00
C GLN A 33 -8.14 -2.59 -9.95
N PHE A 34 -6.92 -3.11 -10.02
CA PHE A 34 -6.39 -4.02 -9.01
C PHE A 34 -6.39 -3.39 -7.63
N PHE A 35 -5.87 -2.17 -7.51
CA PHE A 35 -5.84 -1.43 -6.26
C PHE A 35 -7.24 -1.25 -5.68
N ARG A 36 -8.16 -0.77 -6.50
CA ARG A 36 -9.54 -0.52 -6.08
C ARG A 36 -10.23 -1.81 -5.64
N ASN A 37 -10.18 -2.84 -6.46
CA ASN A 37 -10.87 -4.11 -6.18
C ASN A 37 -10.29 -4.81 -4.95
N THR A 38 -8.97 -4.71 -4.77
CA THR A 38 -8.27 -5.35 -3.66
C THR A 38 -8.56 -4.66 -2.34
N THR A 39 -8.54 -3.33 -2.30
CA THR A 39 -8.71 -2.56 -1.05
C THR A 39 -10.17 -2.28 -0.69
N MET A 40 -11.11 -2.45 -1.62
CA MET A 40 -12.51 -2.13 -1.39
C MET A 40 -13.07 -2.85 -0.16
N GLY A 41 -13.75 -2.12 0.70
CA GLY A 41 -14.33 -2.65 1.93
C GLY A 41 -13.36 -2.83 3.08
N SER A 42 -12.09 -2.48 2.91
CA SER A 42 -11.05 -2.65 3.94
C SER A 42 -10.52 -1.31 4.42
N PRO A 43 -9.99 -1.25 5.67
CA PRO A 43 -9.26 -0.05 6.10
C PRO A 43 -7.98 0.15 5.28
N ILE A 44 -7.72 1.40 4.92
CA ILE A 44 -6.49 1.81 4.23
C ILE A 44 -5.75 2.83 5.09
N ILE A 45 -4.45 2.63 5.27
CA ILE A 45 -3.59 3.51 6.07
C ILE A 45 -2.62 4.22 5.13
N MET A 46 -2.53 5.54 5.27
CA MET A 46 -1.71 6.38 4.41
C MET A 46 -1.04 7.50 5.22
N GLY A 47 0.05 8.01 4.69
CA GLY A 47 0.71 9.20 5.22
C GLY A 47 0.11 10.50 4.67
N ALA A 48 0.58 11.64 5.19
CA ALA A 48 0.05 12.96 4.84
C ALA A 48 0.20 13.29 3.35
N ASN A 49 1.34 12.94 2.73
CA ASN A 49 1.58 13.25 1.32
C ASN A 49 0.64 12.46 0.40
N THR A 50 0.39 11.20 0.72
CA THR A 50 -0.57 10.39 -0.03
C THR A 50 -1.98 10.97 0.11
N TRP A 51 -2.37 11.36 1.32
CA TRP A 51 -3.66 12.02 1.54
C TRP A 51 -3.81 13.28 0.70
N LYS A 52 -2.78 14.13 0.69
CA LYS A 52 -2.79 15.37 -0.11
C LYS A 52 -2.91 15.08 -1.62
N SER A 53 -2.23 14.04 -2.07
CA SER A 53 -2.29 13.60 -3.47
C SER A 53 -3.68 13.14 -3.87
N LEU A 54 -4.36 12.40 -2.99
CA LEU A 54 -5.72 11.92 -3.24
C LEU A 54 -6.74 13.06 -3.22
N GLY A 55 -6.57 14.03 -2.32
CA GLY A 55 -7.43 15.20 -2.18
C GLY A 55 -8.78 14.94 -1.53
N LYS A 56 -9.19 13.68 -1.40
CA LYS A 56 -10.46 13.27 -0.79
C LYS A 56 -10.39 11.81 -0.35
N PRO A 57 -11.26 11.38 0.59
CA PRO A 57 -11.30 9.97 0.97
C PRO A 57 -11.64 9.07 -0.22
N LEU A 58 -11.02 7.89 -0.27
CA LEU A 58 -11.36 6.87 -1.25
C LEU A 58 -12.68 6.21 -0.86
N PRO A 59 -13.68 6.16 -1.76
CA PRO A 59 -15.00 5.63 -1.43
C PRO A 59 -14.97 4.14 -1.07
N GLY A 60 -15.88 3.73 -0.17
CA GLY A 60 -16.07 2.32 0.18
C GLY A 60 -14.99 1.74 1.06
N ARG A 61 -14.13 2.56 1.63
CA ARG A 61 -13.01 2.17 2.49
C ARG A 61 -12.90 3.14 3.65
N LEU A 62 -12.49 2.63 4.81
CA LEU A 62 -12.13 3.51 5.92
C LEU A 62 -10.74 4.07 5.65
N ASN A 63 -10.65 5.39 5.47
CA ASN A 63 -9.40 6.09 5.22
C ASN A 63 -8.77 6.49 6.54
N ILE A 64 -7.54 6.05 6.78
CA ILE A 64 -6.79 6.33 8.00
C ILE A 64 -5.52 7.05 7.62
N VAL A 65 -5.35 8.27 8.12
CA VAL A 65 -4.18 9.12 7.85
C VAL A 65 -3.30 9.18 9.07
N VAL A 66 -2.02 8.86 8.91
CA VAL A 66 -1.03 8.98 9.98
C VAL A 66 -0.26 10.28 9.76
N THR A 67 -0.44 11.24 10.66
CA THR A 67 0.21 12.55 10.57
C THR A 67 0.19 13.27 11.90
N ARG A 68 1.23 14.06 12.18
CA ARG A 68 1.29 14.96 13.35
C ARG A 68 0.96 16.40 12.99
N SER A 69 0.93 16.71 11.70
CA SER A 69 0.87 18.09 11.22
C SER A 69 -0.46 18.53 10.64
N LEU A 70 -1.34 17.57 10.30
CA LEU A 70 -2.64 17.88 9.69
C LEU A 70 -3.75 17.76 10.71
N ASN A 71 -4.59 18.79 10.75
CA ASN A 71 -5.83 18.76 11.50
C ASN A 71 -6.98 18.62 10.49
N LEU A 72 -7.50 17.40 10.38
CA LEU A 72 -8.53 17.05 9.41
C LEU A 72 -9.85 16.77 10.12
N PRO A 73 -10.99 17.16 9.54
CA PRO A 73 -12.28 16.77 10.08
C PRO A 73 -12.46 15.26 9.91
N THR A 74 -12.73 14.57 10.99
CA THR A 74 -12.92 13.11 10.98
C THR A 74 -14.41 12.78 10.96
N ASP A 75 -14.73 11.67 10.29
CA ASP A 75 -16.08 11.12 10.25
C ASP A 75 -16.01 9.59 10.13
N GLU A 76 -17.08 8.94 9.70
CA GLU A 76 -17.11 7.49 9.54
C GLU A 76 -16.16 6.96 8.46
N SER A 77 -15.78 7.81 7.49
CA SER A 77 -14.91 7.42 6.38
C SER A 77 -13.46 7.85 6.56
N LEU A 78 -13.17 8.73 7.53
CA LEU A 78 -11.84 9.32 7.71
C LEU A 78 -11.48 9.39 9.18
N ARG A 79 -10.34 8.80 9.55
CA ARG A 79 -9.73 8.91 10.87
C ARG A 79 -8.29 9.37 10.75
N VAL A 80 -7.81 10.07 11.77
CA VAL A 80 -6.45 10.61 11.81
C VAL A 80 -5.77 10.18 13.10
N PHE A 81 -4.54 9.70 12.99
CA PHE A 81 -3.72 9.28 14.12
C PHE A 81 -2.34 9.92 14.03
N ASN A 82 -1.72 10.16 15.18
CA ASN A 82 -0.39 10.76 15.25
C ASN A 82 0.74 9.75 14.99
N ALA A 83 0.47 8.46 15.18
CA ALA A 83 1.48 7.42 15.04
C ALA A 83 0.89 6.16 14.40
N TYR A 84 1.74 5.44 13.66
CA TYR A 84 1.36 4.20 12.96
C TYR A 84 0.84 3.10 13.89
N PRO A 85 1.45 2.81 15.05
CA PRO A 85 0.96 1.72 15.92
C PRO A 85 -0.51 1.89 16.33
N GLU A 86 -0.91 3.10 16.65
CA GLU A 86 -2.29 3.41 17.06
C GLU A 86 -3.24 3.29 15.87
N ALA A 87 -2.82 3.80 14.70
CA ALA A 87 -3.60 3.66 13.47
C ALA A 87 -3.79 2.19 13.10
N LEU A 88 -2.73 1.39 13.20
CA LEU A 88 -2.78 -0.04 12.91
C LEU A 88 -3.70 -0.79 13.86
N ALA A 89 -3.59 -0.52 15.15
CA ALA A 89 -4.44 -1.16 16.17
C ALA A 89 -5.92 -0.86 15.90
N PHE A 90 -6.24 0.39 15.63
CA PHE A 90 -7.60 0.79 15.28
C PHE A 90 -8.08 0.09 14.00
N ALA A 91 -7.28 0.12 12.94
CA ALA A 91 -7.62 -0.51 11.67
C ALA A 91 -7.92 -1.99 11.83
N LYS A 92 -7.08 -2.71 12.60
CA LYS A 92 -7.30 -4.14 12.88
C LYS A 92 -8.59 -4.37 13.66
N SER A 93 -8.92 -3.48 14.60
CA SER A 93 -10.10 -3.64 15.44
C SER A 93 -11.41 -3.50 14.66
N VAL A 94 -11.41 -2.76 13.55
CA VAL A 94 -12.61 -2.48 12.76
C VAL A 94 -12.66 -3.23 11.43
N SER A 95 -11.58 -3.92 11.05
CA SER A 95 -11.54 -4.65 9.78
C SER A 95 -12.53 -5.81 9.77
N GLN A 96 -13.40 -5.84 8.78
CA GLN A 96 -14.34 -6.94 8.54
C GLN A 96 -13.85 -7.88 7.44
N SER A 97 -12.94 -7.42 6.58
CA SER A 97 -12.37 -8.22 5.50
C SER A 97 -11.28 -9.19 5.96
N GLY A 98 -10.71 -8.96 7.13
CA GLY A 98 -9.53 -9.68 7.61
C GLY A 98 -8.22 -9.08 7.16
N TYR A 99 -8.25 -7.94 6.47
CA TYR A 99 -7.07 -7.26 5.97
C TYR A 99 -7.08 -5.77 6.30
N VAL A 100 -5.87 -5.23 6.44
CA VAL A 100 -5.59 -3.80 6.53
C VAL A 100 -4.54 -3.50 5.47
N TYR A 101 -4.72 -2.43 4.70
CA TYR A 101 -3.80 -2.08 3.61
C TYR A 101 -3.01 -0.82 3.93
N VAL A 102 -1.69 -0.90 3.75
CA VAL A 102 -0.78 0.24 3.82
C VAL A 102 -0.55 0.70 2.38
N ILE A 103 -0.91 1.95 2.08
CA ILE A 103 -0.96 2.44 0.69
C ILE A 103 0.06 3.55 0.37
N GLY A 104 0.94 3.88 1.31
CA GLY A 104 2.04 4.81 1.07
C GLY A 104 1.99 6.08 1.91
N GLY A 105 2.92 6.98 1.77
CA GLY A 105 4.10 6.88 0.92
C GLY A 105 5.31 6.18 1.55
N LYS A 106 6.50 6.57 1.09
CA LYS A 106 7.75 5.89 1.47
C LYS A 106 7.94 5.74 2.98
N GLN A 107 7.78 6.82 3.74
CA GLN A 107 7.94 6.77 5.20
C GLN A 107 6.98 5.78 5.84
N LEU A 108 5.73 5.77 5.39
CA LEU A 108 4.74 4.85 5.93
C LEU A 108 5.03 3.42 5.53
N TYR A 109 5.46 3.17 4.28
CA TYR A 109 5.90 1.85 3.87
C TYR A 109 7.04 1.34 4.75
N GLU A 110 8.06 2.15 4.98
CA GLU A 110 9.22 1.78 5.79
C GLU A 110 8.84 1.56 7.26
N THR A 111 7.95 2.38 7.79
CA THR A 111 7.42 2.19 9.15
C THR A 111 6.66 0.87 9.26
N ALA A 112 5.78 0.59 8.32
CA ALA A 112 5.04 -0.67 8.29
C ALA A 112 5.97 -1.88 8.17
N ASP A 113 7.01 -1.78 7.32
CA ASP A 113 8.02 -2.83 7.19
C ASP A 113 8.68 -3.15 8.53
N THR A 114 8.98 -2.12 9.33
CA THR A 114 9.57 -2.28 10.66
C THR A 114 8.63 -2.97 11.65
N TYR A 115 7.35 -2.61 11.63
CA TYR A 115 6.34 -3.21 12.52
C TYR A 115 5.89 -4.60 12.08
N GLY A 116 6.12 -4.94 10.84
CA GLY A 116 5.76 -6.24 10.27
C GLY A 116 4.62 -6.15 9.27
N VAL A 117 4.87 -6.68 8.08
CA VAL A 117 3.89 -6.80 6.99
C VAL A 117 3.71 -8.28 6.69
N ASP A 118 2.47 -8.73 6.65
CA ASP A 118 2.18 -10.14 6.37
C ASP A 118 2.29 -10.48 4.90
N GLU A 119 1.85 -9.58 4.03
CA GLU A 119 1.83 -9.80 2.58
C GLU A 119 2.14 -8.51 1.84
N TYR A 120 2.87 -8.63 0.73
CA TYR A 120 3.15 -7.52 -0.18
C TYR A 120 2.47 -7.74 -1.52
N LEU A 121 1.77 -6.69 -1.97
CA LEU A 121 1.16 -6.63 -3.30
C LEU A 121 1.92 -5.58 -4.09
N VAL A 122 2.71 -6.02 -5.06
CA VAL A 122 3.64 -5.17 -5.78
C VAL A 122 3.30 -5.13 -7.26
N SER A 123 2.93 -3.97 -7.77
CA SER A 123 2.78 -3.74 -9.20
C SER A 123 4.13 -3.27 -9.76
N LYS A 124 4.80 -4.16 -10.49
CA LYS A 124 6.09 -3.89 -11.09
C LYS A 124 5.89 -3.33 -12.50
N ILE A 125 6.22 -2.06 -12.68
CA ILE A 125 6.09 -1.39 -13.96
C ILE A 125 7.42 -1.50 -14.68
N ASN A 126 7.45 -2.21 -15.82
CA ASN A 126 8.68 -2.56 -16.52
C ASN A 126 9.16 -1.42 -17.40
N GLN A 127 9.40 -0.28 -16.79
CA GLN A 127 9.98 0.91 -17.43
C GLN A 127 10.59 1.81 -16.36
N ASP A 128 11.67 2.51 -16.71
CA ASP A 128 12.28 3.52 -15.85
C ASP A 128 11.49 4.81 -15.96
N TYR A 129 11.33 5.53 -14.85
CA TYR A 129 10.70 6.84 -14.81
C TYR A 129 11.54 7.80 -13.98
N GLU A 130 11.48 9.08 -14.31
CA GLU A 130 12.03 10.12 -13.45
C GLU A 130 11.16 10.27 -12.21
N GLY A 131 11.80 10.43 -11.05
CA GLY A 131 11.11 10.67 -9.80
C GLY A 131 12.08 11.07 -8.71
N ASP A 132 11.51 11.46 -7.58
CA ASP A 132 12.26 11.92 -6.40
C ASP A 132 12.13 10.95 -5.22
N THR A 133 11.27 9.96 -5.32
CA THR A 133 11.00 9.02 -4.23
C THR A 133 11.23 7.60 -4.70
N TYR A 134 12.09 6.88 -3.97
CA TYR A 134 12.50 5.51 -4.26
C TYR A 134 12.16 4.62 -3.08
N TYR A 135 11.72 3.40 -3.37
CA TYR A 135 11.41 2.43 -2.34
C TYR A 135 11.54 1.02 -2.89
N THR A 136 12.07 0.12 -2.07
CA THR A 136 12.13 -1.30 -2.37
C THR A 136 11.56 -2.07 -1.19
N PRO A 137 10.50 -2.86 -1.38
CA PRO A 137 9.97 -3.67 -0.28
C PRO A 137 10.98 -4.74 0.13
N PRO A 138 11.09 -5.03 1.45
CA PRO A 138 12.01 -6.05 1.96
C PRO A 138 11.39 -7.44 1.78
N LEU A 139 11.59 -8.04 0.61
CA LEU A 139 10.95 -9.30 0.24
C LEU A 139 11.70 -10.55 0.71
N GLU A 140 12.82 -10.41 1.42
CA GLU A 140 13.50 -11.53 2.05
C GLU A 140 12.57 -12.21 3.04
N GLY A 141 12.43 -13.54 2.94
CA GLY A 141 11.50 -14.29 3.77
C GLY A 141 10.06 -14.33 3.25
N TYR A 142 9.81 -13.75 2.06
CA TYR A 142 8.51 -13.82 1.40
C TYR A 142 8.62 -14.64 0.13
N LEU A 143 7.55 -15.37 -0.19
CA LEU A 143 7.46 -16.20 -1.40
C LEU A 143 6.40 -15.63 -2.33
N LEU A 144 6.73 -15.64 -3.63
CA LEU A 144 5.74 -15.28 -4.66
C LEU A 144 4.63 -16.32 -4.65
N SER A 145 3.41 -15.84 -4.43
CA SER A 145 2.20 -16.66 -4.41
C SER A 145 1.52 -16.67 -5.77
N THR A 146 1.20 -15.48 -6.30
CA THR A 146 0.55 -15.32 -7.61
C THR A 146 1.12 -14.10 -8.30
N GLN A 147 1.02 -14.09 -9.63
CA GLN A 147 1.33 -12.91 -10.43
C GLN A 147 0.47 -12.87 -11.67
N LEU A 148 0.19 -11.67 -12.14
CA LEU A 148 -0.55 -11.38 -13.35
C LEU A 148 0.20 -10.28 -14.11
N THR A 149 0.44 -10.50 -15.40
CA THR A 149 1.11 -9.51 -16.24
C THR A 149 0.16 -9.02 -17.31
N GLU A 150 0.03 -7.70 -17.43
CA GLU A 150 -0.72 -7.04 -18.49
C GLU A 150 0.14 -5.95 -19.13
N ALA A 151 -0.14 -5.64 -20.39
CA ALA A 151 0.54 -4.56 -21.11
C ALA A 151 -0.44 -3.43 -21.37
N GLU A 152 -0.04 -2.20 -21.01
CA GLU A 152 -0.76 -0.98 -21.32
C GLU A 152 0.21 0.08 -21.79
N HIS A 153 -0.15 0.86 -22.80
CA HIS A 153 0.70 1.92 -23.34
C HIS A 153 2.09 1.42 -23.75
N GLY A 154 2.19 0.16 -24.21
CA GLY A 154 3.46 -0.46 -24.58
C GLY A 154 4.35 -0.86 -23.41
N VAL A 155 3.85 -0.80 -22.18
CA VAL A 155 4.60 -1.12 -20.96
C VAL A 155 3.98 -2.32 -20.26
N GLU A 156 4.80 -3.29 -19.86
CA GLU A 156 4.34 -4.42 -19.06
C GLU A 156 4.21 -4.02 -17.59
N VAL A 157 3.08 -4.39 -16.99
CA VAL A 157 2.82 -4.24 -15.57
C VAL A 157 2.59 -5.63 -14.98
N CYS A 158 3.47 -6.05 -14.09
CA CYS A 158 3.36 -7.34 -13.39
C CYS A 158 2.88 -7.10 -11.96
N ILE A 159 1.68 -7.57 -11.67
CA ILE A 159 1.09 -7.48 -10.32
C ILE A 159 1.43 -8.77 -9.59
N ALA A 160 2.30 -8.67 -8.58
CA ALA A 160 2.85 -9.81 -7.86
C ALA A 160 2.40 -9.81 -6.41
N HIS A 161 1.98 -10.96 -5.91
CA HIS A 161 1.54 -11.15 -4.53
C HIS A 161 2.55 -12.03 -3.80
N TYR A 162 3.15 -11.47 -2.75
CA TYR A 162 4.16 -12.14 -1.91
C TYR A 162 3.58 -12.39 -0.53
N LYS A 163 3.75 -13.62 -0.03
CA LYS A 163 3.33 -14.03 1.31
C LYS A 163 4.54 -14.47 2.12
N LYS A 164 4.51 -14.25 3.43
CA LYS A 164 5.58 -14.76 4.31
C LYS A 164 5.75 -16.25 4.12
N ALA A 165 7.01 -16.67 4.01
CA ALA A 165 7.36 -18.08 4.06
C ALA A 165 6.96 -18.65 5.43
N ARG A 166 6.36 -19.86 5.45
CA ARG A 166 6.04 -20.52 6.70
C ARG A 166 7.32 -20.88 7.42
N SER A 167 7.44 -20.50 8.70
CA SER A 167 8.50 -21.03 9.53
C SER A 167 8.30 -22.52 9.70
N VAL A 168 9.31 -23.32 9.30
CA VAL A 168 9.31 -24.75 9.54
C VAL A 168 9.57 -24.94 11.03
N ARG A 169 8.58 -25.44 11.77
CA ARG A 169 8.81 -25.87 13.14
C ARG A 169 9.46 -27.25 13.11
N HIS A 170 10.72 -27.28 13.52
CA HIS A 170 11.36 -28.53 13.87
C HIS A 170 10.92 -28.85 15.29
N GLY A 171 9.95 -29.69 15.41
CA GLY A 171 9.48 -30.17 16.70
C GLY A 171 9.83 -31.63 16.88
#